data_26f4459647122bceb727ac666a72afaa
#
_entry.id   26f4459647122bceb727ac666a72afaa
#
_cell.length_a   1.000
_cell.length_b   1.000
_cell.length_c   1.000
_cell.angle_alpha   90.00
_cell.angle_beta   90.00
_cell.angle_gamma   90.00
#
_symmetry.space_group_name_H-M   'P 1'
#
loop_
_entity.id
_entity.type
_entity.pdbx_description
1 polymer ?
#
loop_
_entity_poly.entity_id
_entity_poly.type
_entity_poly.pdbx_seq_one_letter_code
_entity_poly.pdbx_strand_id
1 'polypeptide(L)'
;VGGQTFKNRIMFPPLTTGYEKNGMISEQDMGFYTRLAKGGVGYIVLGDVAPINSFSPTPKLFDDSQIPAFKELADSVHAYGTKLGIQIFHPEYDVDAINSLFMQKKFDEMRQRLHHDMMFFTDEASEEMLMSIIDKMCACAVRAQKAGVDVIQIHGDRLNGCLCSTRMNHRTDKFGGSLENRVR
;
A
#
# COMPACT_ATOMS: atom_id res chain seq x y z
N VAL A 1 -20.15 -3.03 -5.51
CA VAL A 1 -19.27 -1.88 -5.75
C VAL A 1 -18.40 -2.22 -6.98
N GLY A 2 -18.29 -1.32 -7.96
CA GLY A 2 -17.46 -1.55 -9.15
C GLY A 2 -17.75 -2.83 -9.93
N GLY A 3 -19.03 -3.30 -9.96
CA GLY A 3 -19.39 -4.57 -10.58
C GLY A 3 -19.13 -5.83 -9.75
N GLN A 4 -18.48 -5.69 -8.59
CA GLN A 4 -18.20 -6.82 -7.69
C GLN A 4 -19.39 -7.13 -6.78
N THR A 5 -19.66 -8.43 -6.59
CA THR A 5 -20.65 -8.94 -5.65
C THR A 5 -19.94 -9.59 -4.47
N PHE A 6 -20.33 -9.19 -3.25
CA PHE A 6 -19.78 -9.73 -2.00
C PHE A 6 -20.82 -10.63 -1.33
N LYS A 7 -20.40 -11.80 -0.81
CA LYS A 7 -21.31 -12.77 -0.18
C LYS A 7 -22.00 -12.25 1.09
N ASN A 8 -21.39 -11.27 1.76
CA ASN A 8 -21.94 -10.57 2.94
C ASN A 8 -21.23 -9.21 3.14
N ARG A 9 -21.60 -8.48 4.21
CA ARG A 9 -21.06 -7.16 4.56
C ARG A 9 -19.91 -7.20 5.58
N ILE A 10 -19.38 -8.40 5.90
CA ILE A 10 -18.26 -8.54 6.83
C ILE A 10 -16.97 -8.33 6.06
N MET A 11 -16.22 -7.30 6.43
CA MET A 11 -14.94 -6.95 5.85
C MET A 11 -13.83 -7.11 6.89
N PHE A 12 -12.74 -7.76 6.50
CA PHE A 12 -11.48 -7.69 7.24
C PHE A 12 -10.66 -6.51 6.69
N PRO A 13 -10.39 -5.48 7.50
CA PRO A 13 -9.72 -4.28 7.04
C PRO A 13 -8.23 -4.53 6.78
N PRO A 14 -7.53 -3.61 6.08
CA PRO A 14 -6.09 -3.72 5.86
C PRO A 14 -5.33 -3.73 7.20
N LEU A 15 -4.38 -4.64 7.31
CA LEU A 15 -3.53 -4.82 8.47
C LEU A 15 -2.15 -5.26 8.00
N THR A 16 -1.09 -4.62 8.51
CA THR A 16 0.28 -5.10 8.35
C THR A 16 0.53 -6.24 9.32
N THR A 17 0.61 -7.46 8.81
CA THR A 17 0.77 -8.67 9.62
C THR A 17 2.20 -8.85 10.13
N GLY A 18 3.19 -8.34 9.39
CA GLY A 18 4.62 -8.61 9.62
C GLY A 18 5.02 -10.05 9.32
N TYR A 19 4.19 -10.81 8.61
CA TYR A 19 4.47 -12.21 8.24
C TYR A 19 5.19 -12.35 6.90
N GLU A 20 5.22 -11.30 6.10
CA GLU A 20 5.93 -11.28 4.82
C GLU A 20 7.41 -11.66 5.01
N LYS A 21 8.01 -12.24 3.97
CA LYS A 21 9.44 -12.56 3.95
C LYS A 21 10.08 -11.94 2.71
N ASN A 22 10.99 -10.99 2.93
CA ASN A 22 11.67 -10.27 1.85
C ASN A 22 10.69 -9.61 0.86
N GLY A 23 9.56 -9.11 1.38
CA GLY A 23 8.49 -8.50 0.59
C GLY A 23 7.58 -9.48 -0.15
N MET A 24 7.75 -10.78 0.04
CA MET A 24 6.91 -11.83 -0.56
C MET A 24 5.82 -12.30 0.41
N ILE A 25 4.67 -12.67 -0.14
CA ILE A 25 3.64 -13.38 0.62
C ILE A 25 4.23 -14.68 1.16
N SER A 26 4.15 -14.89 2.47
CA SER A 26 4.66 -16.07 3.15
C SER A 26 3.58 -17.14 3.33
N GLU A 27 3.96 -18.36 3.70
CA GLU A 27 3.03 -19.41 4.13
C GLU A 27 2.19 -18.97 5.34
N GLN A 28 2.75 -18.12 6.21
CA GLN A 28 2.05 -17.61 7.38
C GLN A 28 0.96 -16.59 6.98
N ASP A 29 1.23 -15.72 6.00
CA ASP A 29 0.22 -14.86 5.39
C ASP A 29 -0.88 -15.70 4.74
N MET A 30 -0.50 -16.67 3.92
CA MET A 30 -1.44 -17.59 3.28
C MET A 30 -2.37 -18.24 4.29
N GLY A 31 -1.79 -18.82 5.35
CA GLY A 31 -2.56 -19.47 6.42
C GLY A 31 -3.47 -18.50 7.17
N PHE A 32 -3.01 -17.27 7.41
CA PHE A 32 -3.78 -16.24 8.11
C PHE A 32 -5.03 -15.83 7.31
N TYR A 33 -4.84 -15.39 6.06
CA TYR A 33 -5.94 -14.90 5.23
C TYR A 33 -6.91 -16.01 4.80
N THR A 34 -6.40 -17.23 4.55
CA THR A 34 -7.24 -18.40 4.24
C THR A 34 -8.14 -18.75 5.43
N ARG A 35 -7.64 -18.66 6.68
CA ARG A 35 -8.48 -18.90 7.88
C ARG A 35 -9.60 -17.87 8.02
N LEU A 36 -9.33 -16.60 7.72
CA LEU A 36 -10.35 -15.54 7.71
C LEU A 36 -11.43 -15.84 6.66
N ALA A 37 -11.03 -16.19 5.44
CA ALA A 37 -11.95 -16.54 4.37
C ALA A 37 -12.82 -17.76 4.72
N LYS A 38 -12.22 -18.81 5.29
CA LYS A 38 -12.91 -20.01 5.81
C LYS A 38 -13.87 -19.68 6.95
N GLY A 39 -13.55 -18.67 7.78
CA GLY A 39 -14.39 -18.14 8.84
C GLY A 39 -15.61 -17.37 8.36
N GLY A 40 -15.78 -17.15 7.05
CA GLY A 40 -16.97 -16.57 6.45
C GLY A 40 -16.90 -15.08 6.12
N VAL A 41 -15.73 -14.44 6.26
CA VAL A 41 -15.53 -13.04 5.86
C VAL A 41 -15.86 -12.87 4.38
N GLY A 42 -16.63 -11.83 4.03
CA GLY A 42 -17.04 -11.57 2.65
C GLY A 42 -15.99 -10.85 1.82
N TYR A 43 -15.18 -10.04 2.46
CA TYR A 43 -14.14 -9.24 1.81
C TYR A 43 -12.93 -9.08 2.72
N ILE A 44 -11.75 -9.35 2.20
CA ILE A 44 -10.47 -9.19 2.90
C ILE A 44 -9.64 -8.17 2.14
N VAL A 45 -9.02 -7.22 2.85
CA VAL A 45 -8.00 -6.32 2.27
C VAL A 45 -6.64 -6.67 2.86
N LEU A 46 -5.73 -7.11 2.00
CA LEU A 46 -4.31 -7.24 2.34
C LEU A 46 -3.72 -5.84 2.50
N GLY A 47 -3.19 -5.54 3.69
CA GLY A 47 -2.67 -4.22 4.04
C GLY A 47 -1.27 -3.95 3.53
N ASP A 48 -1.01 -2.68 3.23
CA ASP A 48 0.31 -2.09 2.99
C ASP A 48 1.14 -2.77 1.90
N VAL A 49 0.56 -2.94 0.71
CA VAL A 49 1.32 -3.46 -0.45
C VAL A 49 2.15 -2.34 -1.06
N ALA A 50 3.47 -2.47 -1.03
CA ALA A 50 4.39 -1.48 -1.57
C ALA A 50 4.59 -1.65 -3.09
N PRO A 51 4.46 -0.56 -3.89
CA PRO A 51 4.68 -0.57 -5.35
C PRO A 51 6.16 -0.41 -5.72
N ILE A 52 7.04 -0.41 -4.74
CA ILE A 52 8.49 -0.25 -4.90
C ILE A 52 9.23 -1.25 -4.02
N ASN A 53 10.49 -1.51 -4.37
CA ASN A 53 11.40 -2.24 -3.49
C ASN A 53 11.92 -1.28 -2.39
N SER A 54 11.37 -1.40 -1.20
CA SER A 54 11.75 -0.60 -0.03
C SER A 54 12.00 -1.51 1.16
N PHE A 55 12.65 -0.99 2.19
CA PHE A 55 12.92 -1.73 3.42
C PHE A 55 11.68 -1.96 4.31
N SER A 56 10.52 -1.41 3.94
CA SER A 56 9.29 -1.62 4.72
C SER A 56 8.97 -3.12 4.89
N PRO A 57 8.58 -3.56 6.10
CA PRO A 57 8.24 -4.97 6.39
C PRO A 57 6.83 -5.30 5.91
N THR A 58 6.58 -5.10 4.62
CA THR A 58 5.26 -5.24 4.00
C THR A 58 5.37 -6.00 2.68
N PRO A 59 4.31 -6.68 2.23
CA PRO A 59 4.29 -7.30 0.91
C PRO A 59 4.59 -6.27 -0.18
N LYS A 60 5.30 -6.69 -1.21
CA LYS A 60 5.67 -5.84 -2.34
C LYS A 60 5.13 -6.42 -3.64
N LEU A 61 4.72 -5.53 -4.55
CA LEU A 61 4.22 -5.91 -5.86
C LEU A 61 4.76 -4.92 -6.92
N PHE A 62 6.09 -4.79 -6.97
CA PHE A 62 6.80 -3.89 -7.90
C PHE A 62 7.33 -4.60 -9.13
N ASP A 63 7.36 -5.93 -9.14
CA ASP A 63 7.89 -6.76 -10.23
C ASP A 63 6.93 -7.92 -10.57
N ASP A 64 6.91 -8.35 -11.83
CA ASP A 64 6.02 -9.39 -12.31
C ASP A 64 6.32 -10.77 -11.69
N SER A 65 7.54 -11.02 -11.21
CA SER A 65 7.90 -12.24 -10.48
C SER A 65 7.12 -12.45 -9.18
N GLN A 66 6.50 -11.39 -8.65
CA GLN A 66 5.71 -11.43 -7.42
C GLN A 66 4.24 -11.82 -7.67
N ILE A 67 3.77 -11.74 -8.93
CA ILE A 67 2.38 -12.05 -9.31
C ILE A 67 1.95 -13.46 -8.87
N PRO A 68 2.75 -14.54 -9.03
CA PRO A 68 2.32 -15.88 -8.65
C PRO A 68 1.94 -16.04 -7.18
N ALA A 69 2.67 -15.42 -6.25
CA ALA A 69 2.37 -15.49 -4.82
C ALA A 69 1.05 -14.77 -4.46
N PHE A 70 0.80 -13.60 -5.07
CA PHE A 70 -0.48 -12.90 -4.92
C PHE A 70 -1.63 -13.67 -5.55
N LYS A 71 -1.39 -14.34 -6.69
CA LYS A 71 -2.40 -15.18 -7.32
C LYS A 71 -2.77 -16.37 -6.44
N GLU A 72 -1.80 -17.04 -5.85
CA GLU A 72 -2.04 -18.17 -4.93
C GLU A 72 -2.87 -17.71 -3.72
N LEU A 73 -2.56 -16.53 -3.16
CA LEU A 73 -3.37 -15.94 -2.10
C LEU A 73 -4.80 -15.66 -2.56
N ALA A 74 -4.98 -15.04 -3.74
CA ALA A 74 -6.30 -14.77 -4.30
C ALA A 74 -7.11 -16.05 -4.48
N ASP A 75 -6.51 -17.07 -5.11
CA ASP A 75 -7.15 -18.37 -5.34
C ASP A 75 -7.57 -19.04 -4.02
N SER A 76 -6.72 -19.00 -2.98
CA SER A 76 -6.99 -19.58 -1.67
C SER A 76 -8.15 -18.90 -0.93
N VAL A 77 -8.28 -17.58 -1.11
CA VAL A 77 -9.36 -16.79 -0.50
C VAL A 77 -10.66 -16.97 -1.30
N HIS A 78 -10.58 -16.97 -2.64
CA HIS A 78 -11.71 -17.18 -3.54
C HIS A 78 -12.35 -18.56 -3.37
N ALA A 79 -11.59 -19.59 -3.01
CA ALA A 79 -12.11 -20.94 -2.75
C ALA A 79 -13.24 -20.95 -1.69
N TYR A 80 -13.32 -19.94 -0.84
CA TYR A 80 -14.38 -19.75 0.17
C TYR A 80 -15.39 -18.67 -0.22
N GLY A 81 -15.41 -18.21 -1.48
CA GLY A 81 -16.32 -17.17 -1.95
C GLY A 81 -16.03 -15.78 -1.35
N THR A 82 -14.86 -15.58 -0.78
CA THR A 82 -14.41 -14.30 -0.23
C THR A 82 -13.70 -13.49 -1.33
N LYS A 83 -13.95 -12.19 -1.39
CA LYS A 83 -13.25 -11.27 -2.29
C LYS A 83 -11.94 -10.80 -1.67
N LEU A 84 -10.89 -10.65 -2.50
CA LEU A 84 -9.60 -10.13 -2.08
C LEU A 84 -9.37 -8.73 -2.65
N GLY A 85 -9.04 -7.78 -1.78
CA GLY A 85 -8.48 -6.50 -2.14
C GLY A 85 -7.04 -6.38 -1.66
N ILE A 86 -6.30 -5.47 -2.25
CA ILE A 86 -5.02 -5.00 -1.72
C ILE A 86 -5.08 -3.51 -1.44
N GLN A 87 -4.41 -3.06 -0.39
CA GLN A 87 -4.20 -1.65 -0.14
C GLN A 87 -2.80 -1.25 -0.61
N ILE A 88 -2.74 -0.43 -1.66
CA ILE A 88 -1.46 0.11 -2.17
C ILE A 88 -1.10 1.35 -1.35
N PHE A 89 0.12 1.38 -0.82
CA PHE A 89 0.66 2.54 -0.14
C PHE A 89 2.04 2.90 -0.72
N HIS A 90 2.42 4.16 -0.62
CA HIS A 90 3.80 4.55 -0.88
C HIS A 90 4.49 4.80 0.45
N PRO A 91 5.66 4.16 0.72
CA PRO A 91 6.41 4.38 1.95
C PRO A 91 6.92 5.83 2.04
N GLU A 92 7.48 6.19 3.18
CA GLU A 92 8.19 7.44 3.39
C GLU A 92 9.29 7.63 2.35
N TYR A 93 9.72 8.88 2.13
CA TYR A 93 10.72 9.22 1.11
C TYR A 93 12.02 8.44 1.28
N ASP A 94 12.55 8.36 2.49
CA ASP A 94 13.80 7.66 2.79
C ASP A 94 13.64 6.70 3.99
N VAL A 95 12.88 5.65 3.77
CA VAL A 95 12.62 4.61 4.79
C VAL A 95 13.92 3.90 5.24
N ASP A 96 14.94 3.85 4.41
CA ASP A 96 16.22 3.22 4.74
C ASP A 96 17.00 4.04 5.77
N ALA A 97 16.99 5.37 5.65
CA ALA A 97 17.57 6.26 6.67
C ALA A 97 16.81 6.15 7.99
N ILE A 98 15.47 6.11 7.97
CA ILE A 98 14.65 5.93 9.16
C ILE A 98 15.01 4.61 9.86
N ASN A 99 15.11 3.52 9.12
CA ASN A 99 15.48 2.22 9.66
C ASN A 99 16.90 2.21 10.24
N SER A 100 17.86 2.85 9.56
CA SER A 100 19.24 2.99 10.06
C SER A 100 19.29 3.71 11.40
N LEU A 101 18.54 4.81 11.56
CA LEU A 101 18.43 5.55 12.80
C LEU A 101 17.77 4.73 13.92
N PHE A 102 16.73 3.96 13.57
CA PHE A 102 16.08 3.03 14.50
C PHE A 102 17.06 1.97 15.02
N MET A 103 17.84 1.33 14.15
CA MET A 103 18.83 0.32 14.52
C MET A 103 19.95 0.91 15.40
N GLN A 104 20.31 2.18 15.19
CA GLN A 104 21.27 2.92 16.00
C GLN A 104 20.67 3.43 17.31
N LYS A 105 19.37 3.24 17.56
CA LYS A 105 18.62 3.74 18.74
C LYS A 105 18.60 5.28 18.85
N LYS A 106 18.75 5.97 17.73
CA LYS A 106 18.73 7.44 17.63
C LYS A 106 17.30 7.95 17.44
N PHE A 107 16.47 7.76 18.46
CA PHE A 107 15.01 7.97 18.34
C PHE A 107 14.62 9.43 18.07
N ASP A 108 15.34 10.41 18.57
CA ASP A 108 15.01 11.82 18.33
C ASP A 108 15.36 12.24 16.89
N GLU A 109 16.54 11.81 16.39
CA GLU A 109 16.91 12.01 14.97
C GLU A 109 15.92 11.28 14.04
N MET A 110 15.51 10.07 14.42
CA MET A 110 14.50 9.30 13.67
C MET A 110 13.16 10.03 13.60
N ARG A 111 12.67 10.64 14.69
CA ARG A 111 11.42 11.42 14.69
C ARG A 111 11.51 12.66 13.78
N GLN A 112 12.64 13.35 13.81
CA GLN A 112 12.88 14.49 12.92
C GLN A 112 12.89 14.04 11.45
N ARG A 113 13.56 12.94 11.15
CA ARG A 113 13.61 12.35 9.82
C ARG A 113 12.23 11.90 9.34
N LEU A 114 11.44 11.22 10.18
CA LEU A 114 10.06 10.84 9.87
C LEU A 114 9.21 12.06 9.51
N HIS A 115 9.32 13.15 10.27
CA HIS A 115 8.59 14.39 9.98
C HIS A 115 9.01 14.99 8.64
N HIS A 116 10.32 15.10 8.39
CA HIS A 116 10.84 15.58 7.11
C HIS A 116 10.33 14.71 5.95
N ASP A 117 10.47 13.39 6.04
CA ASP A 117 10.15 12.48 4.95
C ASP A 117 8.62 12.41 4.67
N MET A 118 7.80 12.68 5.68
CA MET A 118 6.36 12.84 5.51
C MET A 118 6.01 14.12 4.73
N MET A 119 6.71 15.23 5.02
CA MET A 119 6.47 16.51 4.37
C MET A 119 7.18 16.65 3.02
N PHE A 120 8.17 15.81 2.74
CA PHE A 120 8.98 15.86 1.53
C PHE A 120 8.12 15.91 0.25
N PHE A 121 7.05 15.13 0.20
CA PHE A 121 6.19 15.05 -0.99
C PHE A 121 5.38 16.32 -1.26
N THR A 122 5.09 17.10 -0.21
CA THR A 122 4.37 18.37 -0.34
C THR A 122 5.29 19.56 -0.50
N ASP A 123 6.52 19.47 0.00
CA ASP A 123 7.41 20.64 0.11
C ASP A 123 8.56 20.60 -0.91
N GLU A 124 9.10 19.41 -1.23
CA GLU A 124 10.35 19.28 -1.98
C GLU A 124 10.24 18.44 -3.26
N ALA A 125 9.34 17.43 -3.29
CA ALA A 125 9.25 16.52 -4.42
C ALA A 125 8.88 17.24 -5.72
N SER A 126 9.61 16.95 -6.81
CA SER A 126 9.27 17.49 -8.13
C SER A 126 7.99 16.86 -8.70
N GLU A 127 7.38 17.52 -9.68
CA GLU A 127 6.23 16.96 -10.40
C GLU A 127 6.60 15.63 -11.09
N GLU A 128 7.79 15.53 -11.69
CA GLU A 128 8.28 14.32 -12.35
C GLU A 128 8.41 13.17 -11.35
N MET A 129 8.87 13.45 -10.13
CA MET A 129 8.95 12.44 -9.07
C MET A 129 7.56 11.95 -8.68
N LEU A 130 6.59 12.84 -8.47
CA LEU A 130 5.21 12.46 -8.15
C LEU A 130 4.57 11.66 -9.28
N MET A 131 4.80 12.05 -10.55
CA MET A 131 4.34 11.27 -11.71
C MET A 131 4.96 9.87 -11.74
N SER A 132 6.26 9.74 -11.46
CA SER A 132 6.92 8.43 -11.38
C SER A 132 6.33 7.55 -10.27
N ILE A 133 5.92 8.12 -9.16
CA ILE A 133 5.23 7.39 -8.08
C ILE A 133 3.86 6.90 -8.55
N ILE A 134 3.09 7.75 -9.22
CA ILE A 134 1.78 7.39 -9.80
C ILE A 134 1.96 6.21 -10.77
N ASP A 135 2.94 6.27 -11.67
CA ASP A 135 3.21 5.18 -12.63
C ASP A 135 3.52 3.85 -11.91
N LYS A 136 4.30 3.89 -10.83
CA LYS A 136 4.60 2.69 -10.03
C LYS A 136 3.36 2.13 -9.32
N MET A 137 2.51 3.00 -8.77
CA MET A 137 1.25 2.59 -8.15
C MET A 137 0.28 2.00 -9.19
N CYS A 138 0.19 2.59 -10.37
CA CYS A 138 -0.59 2.06 -11.49
C CYS A 138 -0.07 0.68 -11.95
N ALA A 139 1.25 0.53 -12.09
CA ALA A 139 1.86 -0.75 -12.44
C ALA A 139 1.60 -1.83 -11.37
N CYS A 140 1.64 -1.46 -10.09
CA CYS A 140 1.25 -2.35 -8.99
C CYS A 140 -0.21 -2.81 -9.12
N ALA A 141 -1.15 -1.89 -9.39
CA ALA A 141 -2.55 -2.20 -9.58
C ALA A 141 -2.78 -3.16 -10.78
N VAL A 142 -2.05 -2.96 -11.89
CA VAL A 142 -2.09 -3.88 -13.05
C VAL A 142 -1.58 -5.27 -12.69
N ARG A 143 -0.51 -5.37 -11.90
CA ARG A 143 -0.02 -6.67 -11.41
C ARG A 143 -1.03 -7.35 -10.49
N ALA A 144 -1.65 -6.58 -9.59
CA ALA A 144 -2.72 -7.09 -8.74
C ALA A 144 -3.90 -7.65 -9.55
N GLN A 145 -4.31 -6.95 -10.60
CA GLN A 145 -5.34 -7.42 -11.53
C GLN A 145 -4.93 -8.74 -12.20
N LYS A 146 -3.69 -8.85 -12.69
CA LYS A 146 -3.15 -10.09 -13.27
C LYS A 146 -3.12 -11.25 -12.25
N ALA A 147 -2.94 -10.93 -10.97
CA ALA A 147 -2.97 -11.90 -9.87
C ALA A 147 -4.40 -12.31 -9.46
N GLY A 148 -5.45 -11.73 -10.04
CA GLY A 148 -6.84 -12.04 -9.71
C GLY A 148 -7.37 -11.30 -8.47
N VAL A 149 -6.71 -10.22 -8.03
CA VAL A 149 -7.22 -9.35 -6.97
C VAL A 149 -8.48 -8.61 -7.46
N ASP A 150 -9.52 -8.58 -6.65
CA ASP A 150 -10.84 -8.04 -7.01
C ASP A 150 -10.96 -6.52 -6.84
N VAL A 151 -10.24 -5.96 -5.86
CA VAL A 151 -10.38 -4.56 -5.46
C VAL A 151 -9.02 -3.94 -5.15
N ILE A 152 -8.80 -2.72 -5.63
CA ILE A 152 -7.67 -1.89 -5.25
C ILE A 152 -8.14 -0.82 -4.28
N GLN A 153 -7.49 -0.72 -3.13
CA GLN A 153 -7.63 0.38 -2.19
C GLN A 153 -6.35 1.22 -2.22
N ILE A 154 -6.49 2.53 -2.26
CA ILE A 154 -5.36 3.45 -2.11
C ILE A 154 -5.30 3.89 -0.65
N HIS A 155 -4.13 3.72 -0.02
CA HIS A 155 -3.96 4.15 1.35
C HIS A 155 -3.96 5.69 1.43
N GLY A 156 -4.87 6.24 2.19
CA GLY A 156 -5.02 7.70 2.39
C GLY A 156 -4.09 8.27 3.48
N ASP A 157 -2.99 7.59 3.77
CA ASP A 157 -1.96 8.02 4.70
C ASP A 157 -0.71 8.52 3.96
N ARG A 158 0.19 9.18 4.66
CA ARG A 158 1.50 9.63 4.15
C ARG A 158 1.35 10.43 2.84
N LEU A 159 1.97 10.00 1.74
CA LEU A 159 1.96 10.67 0.45
C LEU A 159 0.55 11.16 0.06
N ASN A 160 -0.40 10.25 -0.04
CA ASN A 160 -1.74 10.60 -0.53
C ASN A 160 -2.48 11.51 0.46
N GLY A 161 -2.38 11.22 1.77
CA GLY A 161 -2.98 12.05 2.80
C GLY A 161 -2.39 13.44 2.87
N CYS A 162 -1.07 13.57 2.75
CA CYS A 162 -0.39 14.86 2.72
C CYS A 162 -0.79 15.67 1.48
N LEU A 163 -0.80 15.06 0.29
CA LEU A 163 -1.19 15.75 -0.95
C LEU A 163 -2.67 16.17 -0.95
N CYS A 164 -3.57 15.37 -0.41
CA CYS A 164 -4.99 15.71 -0.30
C CYS A 164 -5.27 16.81 0.74
N SER A 165 -4.41 16.95 1.74
CA SER A 165 -4.63 17.84 2.88
C SER A 165 -4.46 19.32 2.51
N THR A 166 -5.49 20.13 2.78
CA THR A 166 -5.39 21.60 2.66
C THR A 166 -4.45 22.23 3.70
N ARG A 167 -4.17 21.51 4.79
CA ARG A 167 -3.31 21.98 5.87
C ARG A 167 -1.83 21.67 5.62
N MET A 168 -1.54 20.58 4.93
CA MET A 168 -0.16 20.10 4.72
C MET A 168 0.34 20.44 3.32
N ASN A 169 -0.53 20.43 2.32
CA ASN A 169 -0.15 20.68 0.94
C ASN A 169 -0.19 22.16 0.59
N HIS A 170 0.98 22.78 0.53
CA HIS A 170 1.17 24.17 0.13
C HIS A 170 1.69 24.32 -1.31
N ARG A 171 1.68 23.25 -2.10
CA ARG A 171 2.12 23.25 -3.50
C ARG A 171 1.29 24.21 -4.35
N THR A 172 1.96 24.83 -5.30
CA THR A 172 1.35 25.76 -6.29
C THR A 172 1.30 25.19 -7.70
N ASP A 173 1.78 23.94 -7.87
CA ASP A 173 1.76 23.21 -9.14
C ASP A 173 0.45 22.41 -9.32
N LYS A 174 0.43 21.51 -10.32
CA LYS A 174 -0.74 20.68 -10.63
C LYS A 174 -1.16 19.68 -9.55
N PHE A 175 -0.39 19.53 -8.46
CA PHE A 175 -0.70 18.70 -7.31
C PHE A 175 -1.14 19.49 -6.08
N GLY A 176 -1.29 20.83 -6.20
CA GLY A 176 -1.64 21.70 -5.09
C GLY A 176 -2.75 22.69 -5.41
N GLY A 177 -3.15 23.50 -4.42
CA GLY A 177 -4.17 24.54 -4.57
C GLY A 177 -5.60 23.99 -4.58
N SER A 178 -6.21 23.80 -5.75
CA SER A 178 -7.61 23.36 -5.88
C SER A 178 -7.84 21.92 -5.41
N LEU A 179 -9.11 21.58 -5.13
CA LEU A 179 -9.48 20.20 -4.81
C LEU A 179 -9.09 19.26 -5.94
N GLU A 180 -9.39 19.64 -7.18
CA GLU A 180 -9.12 18.84 -8.37
C GLU A 180 -7.63 18.50 -8.51
N ASN A 181 -6.76 19.45 -8.19
CA ASN A 181 -5.32 19.25 -8.23
C ASN A 181 -4.85 18.31 -7.10
N ARG A 182 -5.39 18.48 -5.88
CA ARG A 182 -4.97 17.66 -4.73
C ARG A 182 -5.44 16.19 -4.80
N VAL A 183 -6.46 15.88 -5.58
CA VAL A 183 -7.01 14.53 -5.76
C VAL A 183 -6.73 13.92 -7.14
N ARG A 184 -5.83 14.55 -7.88
CA ARG A 184 -5.45 14.17 -9.25
C ARG A 184 -4.80 12.78 -9.32
#